data_3aeb8ec8762adf9b59fe6a1a332f5538
#
_entry.id   3aeb8ec8762adf9b59fe6a1a332f5538
#
_cell.length_a   1.000
_cell.length_b   1.000
_cell.length_c   1.000
_cell.angle_alpha   90.00
_cell.angle_beta   90.00
_cell.angle_gamma   90.00
#
_symmetry.space_group_name_H-M   'P 1'
#
loop_
_entity.id
_entity.type
_entity.pdbx_description
1 polymer ?
#
loop_
_entity_poly.entity_id
_entity_poly.type
_entity_poly.pdbx_seq_one_letter_code
_entity_poly.pdbx_strand_id
1 'polypeptide(L)'
;MINLLQFRAGGGRESYLRYAQEVGPHLQRVGGTVRYAGAAPAVVIGEGEQPWWDAIIVVEYPSPAAFLDMVTNEEYLKVHEHRATGLDRGDLIATSIWTMAD
;
A
#
# COMPACT_ATOMS: atom_id res chain seq x y z
N MET A 1 8.12 1.18 -1.59
CA MET A 1 6.80 1.56 -2.13
C MET A 1 5.93 2.17 -1.06
N ILE A 2 5.41 3.33 -1.36
CA ILE A 2 4.50 4.06 -0.49
C ILE A 2 3.10 3.91 -1.06
N ASN A 3 2.18 3.37 -0.26
CA ASN A 3 0.78 3.25 -0.62
C ASN A 3 0.00 4.32 0.14
N LEU A 4 -0.69 5.19 -0.58
CA LEU A 4 -1.63 6.15 0.00
C LEU A 4 -3.05 5.71 -0.37
N LEU A 5 -3.90 5.47 0.62
CA LEU A 5 -5.15 4.76 0.46
C LEU A 5 -6.33 5.59 0.94
N GLN A 6 -7.35 5.75 0.09
CA GLN A 6 -8.65 6.27 0.48
C GLN A 6 -9.68 5.14 0.36
N PHE A 7 -10.27 4.76 1.47
CA PHE A 7 -11.23 3.65 1.50
C PHE A 7 -12.59 4.07 0.95
N ARG A 8 -13.20 3.16 0.18
CA ARG A 8 -14.56 3.35 -0.30
C ARG A 8 -15.54 3.28 0.88
N ALA A 9 -16.52 4.17 0.92
CA ALA A 9 -17.59 4.11 1.90
C ALA A 9 -18.39 2.81 1.75
N GLY A 10 -18.93 2.31 2.84
CA GLY A 10 -19.78 1.12 2.80
C GLY A 10 -19.02 -0.18 2.60
N GLY A 11 -18.01 -0.44 3.41
CA GLY A 11 -17.30 -1.72 3.42
C GLY A 11 -15.94 -1.71 2.74
N GLY A 12 -15.48 -0.56 2.23
CA GLY A 12 -14.18 -0.46 1.56
C GLY A 12 -13.01 -0.82 2.46
N ARG A 13 -13.05 -0.36 3.70
CA ARG A 13 -12.00 -0.67 4.69
C ARG A 13 -11.91 -2.17 4.96
N GLU A 14 -13.03 -2.82 5.15
CA GLU A 14 -13.11 -4.26 5.41
C GLU A 14 -12.58 -5.06 4.21
N SER A 15 -12.93 -4.65 3.00
CA SER A 15 -12.43 -5.27 1.77
C SER A 15 -10.90 -5.13 1.67
N TYR A 16 -10.37 -3.96 1.99
CA TYR A 16 -8.92 -3.75 1.98
C TYR A 16 -8.21 -4.58 3.07
N LEU A 17 -8.80 -4.69 4.26
CA LEU A 17 -8.24 -5.52 5.33
C LEU A 17 -8.18 -6.99 4.91
N ARG A 18 -9.15 -7.46 4.15
CA ARG A 18 -9.10 -8.80 3.57
C ARG A 18 -7.94 -8.94 2.58
N TYR A 19 -7.73 -7.93 1.73
CA TYR A 19 -6.56 -7.90 0.86
C TYR A 19 -5.26 -7.99 1.67
N ALA A 20 -5.15 -7.20 2.75
CA ALA A 20 -3.95 -7.16 3.59
C ALA A 20 -3.65 -8.53 4.21
N GLN A 21 -4.67 -9.29 4.57
CA GLN A 21 -4.50 -10.65 5.10
C GLN A 21 -4.04 -11.62 4.00
N GLU A 22 -4.63 -11.54 2.82
CA GLU A 22 -4.39 -12.49 1.73
C GLU A 22 -3.11 -12.19 0.95
N VAL A 23 -2.61 -10.95 0.97
CA VAL A 23 -1.39 -10.57 0.26
C VAL A 23 -0.12 -11.04 0.98
N GLY A 24 -0.19 -11.34 2.28
CA GLY A 24 0.98 -11.71 3.09
C GLY A 24 1.87 -12.78 2.47
N PRO A 25 1.32 -13.95 2.07
CA PRO A 25 2.13 -15.00 1.44
C PRO A 25 2.79 -14.55 0.13
N HIS A 26 2.13 -13.68 -0.64
CA HIS A 26 2.69 -13.16 -1.90
C HIS A 26 3.87 -12.23 -1.65
N LEU A 27 3.75 -11.35 -0.65
CA LEU A 27 4.86 -10.50 -0.21
C LEU A 27 6.05 -11.34 0.25
N GLN A 28 5.78 -12.32 1.11
CA GLN A 28 6.83 -13.19 1.64
C GLN A 28 7.57 -13.93 0.53
N ARG A 29 6.84 -14.43 -0.47
CA ARG A 29 7.42 -15.16 -1.61
C ARG A 29 8.45 -14.32 -2.37
N VAL A 30 8.21 -13.03 -2.53
CA VAL A 30 9.12 -12.13 -3.28
C VAL A 30 10.08 -11.36 -2.38
N GLY A 31 10.07 -11.62 -1.08
CA GLY A 31 10.95 -10.94 -0.12
C GLY A 31 10.49 -9.54 0.27
N GLY A 32 9.23 -9.20 0.04
CA GLY A 32 8.65 -7.93 0.45
C GLY A 32 8.39 -7.88 1.95
N THR A 33 8.55 -6.71 2.55
CA THR A 33 8.37 -6.51 3.98
C THR A 33 7.60 -5.22 4.22
N VAL A 34 6.53 -5.29 5.02
CA VAL A 34 5.83 -4.09 5.49
C VAL A 34 6.70 -3.41 6.55
N ARG A 35 7.13 -2.19 6.27
CA ARG A 35 7.98 -1.43 7.17
C ARG A 35 7.20 -0.49 8.09
N TYR A 36 6.04 -0.03 7.63
CA TYR A 36 5.21 0.88 8.41
C TYR A 36 3.79 0.85 7.89
N ALA A 37 2.82 0.99 8.79
CA ALA A 37 1.42 1.20 8.46
C ALA A 37 0.86 2.24 9.43
N GLY A 38 0.19 3.26 8.90
CA GLY A 38 -0.41 4.32 9.69
C GLY A 38 -1.79 4.70 9.15
N ALA A 39 -2.66 5.21 10.02
CA ALA A 39 -4.01 5.62 9.66
C ALA A 39 -4.38 6.91 10.41
N ALA A 40 -5.54 7.46 10.05
CA ALA A 40 -6.07 8.68 10.65
C ALA A 40 -5.06 9.85 10.62
N PRO A 41 -4.59 10.25 9.41
CA PRO A 41 -3.60 11.30 9.29
C PRO A 41 -4.13 12.65 9.76
N ALA A 42 -3.23 13.47 10.32
CA ALA A 42 -3.53 14.84 10.68
C ALA A 42 -2.37 15.74 10.28
N VAL A 43 -2.67 16.88 9.71
CA VAL A 43 -1.64 17.86 9.37
C VAL A 43 -1.17 18.54 10.65
N VAL A 44 0.07 18.29 11.04
CA VAL A 44 0.68 18.92 12.23
C VAL A 44 1.32 20.27 11.87
N ILE A 45 2.07 20.28 10.77
CA ILE A 45 2.65 21.50 10.19
C ILE A 45 2.49 21.39 8.67
N GLY A 46 1.87 22.38 8.07
CA GLY A 46 1.66 22.41 6.63
C GLY A 46 0.46 23.24 6.26
N GLU A 47 0.30 23.49 4.97
CA GLU A 47 -0.86 24.18 4.43
C GLU A 47 -1.95 23.17 4.08
N GLY A 48 -3.21 23.61 4.20
CA GLY A 48 -4.35 22.79 3.87
C GLY A 48 -4.96 22.11 5.08
N GLU A 49 -6.04 21.40 4.82
CA GLU A 49 -6.82 20.70 5.82
C GLU A 49 -6.34 19.25 5.96
N GLN A 50 -7.25 18.31 6.06
CA GLN A 50 -6.93 16.90 6.16
C GLN A 50 -6.32 16.38 4.85
N PRO A 51 -5.35 15.46 4.90
CA PRO A 51 -4.91 14.72 3.72
C PRO A 51 -6.09 14.02 3.04
N TRP A 52 -6.00 13.80 1.72
CA TRP A 52 -7.06 13.10 0.99
C TRP A 52 -7.11 11.59 1.32
N TRP A 53 -6.02 11.03 1.84
CA TRP A 53 -5.91 9.60 2.12
C TRP A 53 -6.23 9.28 3.59
N ASP A 54 -6.69 8.05 3.83
CA ASP A 54 -7.07 7.56 5.16
C ASP A 54 -5.95 6.77 5.82
N ALA A 55 -5.09 6.14 5.02
CA ALA A 55 -4.03 5.28 5.53
C ALA A 55 -2.81 5.32 4.62
N ILE A 56 -1.66 5.03 5.20
CA ILE A 56 -0.39 4.88 4.50
C ILE A 56 0.22 3.53 4.86
N ILE A 57 0.75 2.83 3.85
CA ILE A 57 1.50 1.59 4.07
C ILE A 57 2.80 1.68 3.28
N VAL A 58 3.91 1.47 3.96
CA VAL A 58 5.23 1.46 3.34
C VAL A 58 5.72 0.02 3.26
N VAL A 59 5.97 -0.45 2.03
CA VAL A 59 6.44 -1.80 1.76
C VAL A 59 7.81 -1.71 1.09
N GLU A 60 8.77 -2.45 1.64
CA GLU A 60 10.09 -2.59 1.03
C GLU A 60 10.14 -3.86 0.20
N TYR A 61 10.55 -3.72 -1.06
CA TYR A 61 10.83 -4.85 -1.95
C TYR A 61 12.33 -4.91 -2.19
N PRO A 62 12.93 -6.12 -2.33
CA PRO A 62 14.37 -6.24 -2.57
C PRO A 62 14.79 -5.64 -3.92
N SER A 63 13.87 -5.57 -4.88
CA SER A 63 14.16 -5.01 -6.21
C SER A 63 12.87 -4.67 -6.94
N PRO A 64 12.92 -3.83 -7.99
CA PRO A 64 11.78 -3.64 -8.87
C PRO A 64 11.26 -4.94 -9.50
N ALA A 65 12.17 -5.86 -9.84
CA ALA A 65 11.81 -7.16 -10.39
C ALA A 65 10.97 -7.99 -9.42
N ALA A 66 11.26 -7.92 -8.11
CA ALA A 66 10.49 -8.63 -7.09
C ALA A 66 9.03 -8.12 -7.05
N PHE A 67 8.85 -6.82 -7.11
CA PHE A 67 7.51 -6.22 -7.18
C PHE A 67 6.76 -6.68 -8.43
N LEU A 68 7.40 -6.61 -9.59
CA LEU A 68 6.79 -7.05 -10.85
C LEU A 68 6.43 -8.54 -10.83
N ASP A 69 7.28 -9.38 -10.25
CA ASP A 69 6.99 -10.80 -10.09
C ASP A 69 5.73 -11.03 -9.28
N MET A 70 5.54 -10.27 -8.19
CA MET A 70 4.35 -10.38 -7.37
C MET A 70 3.08 -9.94 -8.13
N VAL A 71 3.10 -8.74 -8.73
CA VAL A 71 1.89 -8.15 -9.31
C VAL A 71 1.46 -8.77 -10.63
N THR A 72 2.33 -9.53 -11.28
CA THR A 72 2.00 -10.28 -12.50
C THR A 72 1.62 -11.72 -12.22
N ASN A 73 1.71 -12.17 -10.97
CA ASN A 73 1.35 -13.53 -10.59
C ASN A 73 -0.17 -13.70 -10.60
N GLU A 74 -0.66 -14.78 -11.21
CA GLU A 74 -2.10 -15.02 -11.36
C GLU A 74 -2.84 -15.15 -10.03
N GLU A 75 -2.22 -15.78 -9.04
CA GLU A 75 -2.83 -15.92 -7.72
C GLU A 75 -2.91 -14.58 -6.99
N TYR A 76 -1.89 -13.72 -7.14
CA TYR A 76 -1.93 -12.36 -6.61
C TYR A 76 -3.06 -11.55 -7.24
N LEU A 77 -3.27 -11.67 -8.55
CA LEU A 77 -4.32 -10.93 -9.26
C LEU A 77 -5.71 -11.22 -8.73
N LYS A 78 -5.96 -12.43 -8.24
CA LYS A 78 -7.22 -12.78 -7.56
C LYS A 78 -7.38 -12.02 -6.24
N VAL A 79 -6.30 -11.89 -5.48
CA VAL A 79 -6.28 -11.15 -4.21
C VAL A 79 -6.43 -9.65 -4.46
N HIS A 80 -5.85 -9.15 -5.53
CA HIS A 80 -5.86 -7.73 -5.90
C HIS A 80 -7.29 -7.16 -6.02
N GLU A 81 -8.28 -7.96 -6.36
CA GLU A 81 -9.66 -7.49 -6.45
C GLU A 81 -10.15 -6.89 -5.14
N HIS A 82 -9.76 -7.43 -4.00
CA HIS A 82 -10.15 -6.90 -2.68
C HIS A 82 -9.55 -5.51 -2.44
N ARG A 83 -8.35 -5.27 -2.96
CA ARG A 83 -7.74 -3.93 -2.92
C ARG A 83 -8.51 -2.97 -3.81
N ALA A 84 -8.78 -3.37 -5.05
CA ALA A 84 -9.47 -2.52 -6.01
C ALA A 84 -10.90 -2.17 -5.57
N THR A 85 -11.64 -3.14 -5.04
CA THR A 85 -13.02 -2.92 -4.57
C THR A 85 -13.07 -2.14 -3.26
N GLY A 86 -11.99 -2.13 -2.50
CA GLY A 86 -11.91 -1.44 -1.21
C GLY A 86 -11.55 0.04 -1.30
N LEU A 87 -11.04 0.50 -2.44
CA LEU A 87 -10.48 1.85 -2.56
C LEU A 87 -11.27 2.72 -3.51
N ASP A 88 -11.49 3.98 -3.11
CA ASP A 88 -11.90 5.06 -4.01
C ASP A 88 -10.68 5.61 -4.75
N ARG A 89 -9.56 5.71 -4.04
CA ARG A 89 -8.28 6.14 -4.60
C ARG A 89 -7.13 5.41 -3.91
N GLY A 90 -6.15 4.99 -4.68
CA GLY A 90 -4.92 4.43 -4.15
C GLY A 90 -3.76 4.86 -5.02
N ASP A 91 -2.80 5.55 -4.42
CA ASP A 91 -1.57 5.94 -5.10
C ASP A 91 -0.44 5.03 -4.62
N LEU A 92 0.32 4.52 -5.55
CA LEU A 92 1.48 3.68 -5.29
C LEU A 92 2.72 4.41 -5.79
N ILE A 93 3.60 4.80 -4.87
CA ILE A 93 4.74 5.65 -5.17
C ILE A 93 6.02 4.90 -4.84
N ALA A 94 6.90 4.75 -5.85
CA ALA A 94 8.19 4.14 -5.65
C ALA A 94 9.21 5.19 -5.20
N THR A 95 10.03 4.84 -4.22
CA THR A 95 11.15 5.67 -3.79
C THR A 95 12.40 4.82 -3.62
N SER A 96 13.55 5.47 -3.65
CA SER A 96 14.84 4.88 -3.29
C SER A 96 15.27 5.43 -1.94
N ILE A 97 16.16 4.69 -1.27
CA ILE A 97 16.73 5.15 -0.01
C ILE A 97 17.51 6.44 -0.25
N TRP A 98 17.22 7.45 0.56
CA TRP A 98 17.96 8.70 0.59
C TRP A 98 18.82 8.73 1.84
N THR A 99 20.13 8.76 1.66
CA THR A 99 21.08 8.75 2.78
C THR A 99 21.19 10.11 3.48
N MET A 100 20.58 11.15 2.92
CA MET A 100 20.62 12.52 3.42
C MET A 100 22.02 13.14 3.41
N ALA A 101 22.93 12.53 2.67
CA ALA A 101 24.31 13.00 2.54
C ALA A 101 24.54 13.75 1.22
N ASP A 102 23.62 13.67 0.28
CA ASP A 102 23.72 14.26 -1.06
C ASP A 102 22.73 15.41 -1.25
#